data_5dcaa6643b76caff8da319c301d99488
#
_entry.id   5dcaa6643b76caff8da319c301d99488
#
_cell.length_a   1.000
_cell.length_b   1.000
_cell.length_c   1.000
_cell.angle_alpha   90.00
_cell.angle_beta   90.00
_cell.angle_gamma   90.00
#
_symmetry.space_group_name_H-M   'P 1'
#
loop_
_entity.id
_entity.type
_entity.pdbx_description
1 polymer ?
#
loop_
_entity_poly.entity_id
_entity_poly.type
_entity_poly.pdbx_seq_one_letter_code
_entity_poly.pdbx_strand_id
1 'polypeptide(L)'
;AERYAYEPDMITVAKGITSGYSPLGAMIASDRLMEPFLKGTNMFAHGYTFGGHPVSTAVGLANLEIFENERIFEHVQANEDAFRSTLGKLNDLPIVGDVRGDGYFYGIELVKDKATKETFNDAEAEKLLRGFLSKALYDEGLYCRADDRGDPVIQFAPPLICEQEHFDEI
;
A
#
# COMPACT_ATOMS: atom_id res chain seq x y z
N ALA A 1 -9.96 -9.41 -1.38
CA ALA A 1 -11.21 -9.87 -1.97
C ALA A 1 -12.37 -9.78 -0.97
N GLU A 2 -12.28 -10.39 0.19
CA GLU A 2 -13.35 -10.44 1.22
C GLU A 2 -13.83 -9.04 1.64
N ARG A 3 -12.93 -8.12 1.90
CA ARG A 3 -13.27 -6.76 2.31
C ARG A 3 -14.19 -6.02 1.33
N TYR A 4 -14.01 -6.26 0.04
CA TYR A 4 -14.77 -5.62 -1.03
C TYR A 4 -15.82 -6.54 -1.68
N ALA A 5 -16.01 -7.73 -1.12
CA ALA A 5 -16.99 -8.72 -1.54
C ALA A 5 -16.93 -9.06 -3.05
N TYR A 6 -15.73 -9.24 -3.61
CA TYR A 6 -15.53 -9.72 -4.97
C TYR A 6 -14.60 -10.93 -5.02
N GLU A 7 -14.78 -11.78 -6.02
CA GLU A 7 -13.97 -12.98 -6.27
C GLU A 7 -13.16 -12.79 -7.56
N PRO A 8 -11.89 -12.40 -7.47
CA PRO A 8 -11.06 -12.22 -8.65
C PRO A 8 -10.62 -13.56 -9.22
N ASP A 9 -10.55 -13.66 -10.55
CA ASP A 9 -9.99 -14.82 -11.22
C ASP A 9 -8.45 -14.89 -11.13
N MET A 10 -7.81 -13.73 -10.97
CA MET A 10 -6.36 -13.61 -10.81
C MET A 10 -6.02 -12.54 -9.77
N ILE A 11 -5.03 -12.85 -8.93
CA ILE A 11 -4.44 -11.91 -7.97
C ILE A 11 -2.93 -11.90 -8.19
N THR A 12 -2.36 -10.71 -8.35
CA THR A 12 -0.91 -10.54 -8.35
C THR A 12 -0.45 -9.99 -7.01
N VAL A 13 0.59 -10.59 -6.44
CA VAL A 13 1.15 -10.21 -5.14
C VAL A 13 2.66 -10.04 -5.24
N ALA A 14 3.19 -9.10 -4.45
CA ALA A 14 4.63 -8.84 -4.34
C ALA A 14 4.91 -8.08 -3.04
N LYS A 15 6.12 -7.55 -2.87
CA LYS A 15 6.53 -6.63 -1.79
C LYS A 15 6.23 -7.19 -0.39
N GLY A 16 5.07 -6.85 0.17
CA GLY A 16 4.63 -7.30 1.50
C GLY A 16 4.54 -8.82 1.69
N ILE A 17 4.51 -9.63 0.62
CA ILE A 17 4.50 -11.09 0.74
C ILE A 17 5.75 -11.65 1.44
N THR A 18 6.84 -10.88 1.46
CA THR A 18 8.07 -11.20 2.18
C THR A 18 8.47 -10.10 3.17
N SER A 19 7.62 -9.12 3.41
CA SER A 19 7.94 -7.91 4.21
C SER A 19 9.26 -7.23 3.79
N GLY A 20 9.62 -7.35 2.50
CA GLY A 20 10.85 -6.77 1.94
C GLY A 20 12.14 -7.56 2.21
N TYR A 21 12.10 -8.66 2.93
CA TYR A 21 13.30 -9.45 3.26
C TYR A 21 13.87 -10.24 2.08
N SER A 22 13.06 -10.57 1.08
CA SER A 22 13.51 -11.30 -0.11
C SER A 22 12.69 -10.90 -1.33
N PRO A 23 13.28 -10.84 -2.54
CA PRO A 23 12.52 -10.59 -3.76
C PRO A 23 11.62 -11.79 -4.06
N LEU A 24 10.30 -11.54 -4.02
CA LEU A 24 9.27 -12.52 -4.38
C LEU A 24 8.06 -11.80 -4.98
N GLY A 25 7.50 -12.39 -6.00
CA GLY A 25 6.20 -12.04 -6.54
C GLY A 25 5.50 -13.30 -7.01
N ALA A 26 4.17 -13.28 -6.97
CA ALA A 26 3.37 -14.40 -7.43
C ALA A 26 2.12 -13.91 -8.17
N MET A 27 1.62 -14.74 -9.06
CA MET A 27 0.29 -14.63 -9.63
C MET A 27 -0.49 -15.87 -9.22
N ILE A 28 -1.62 -15.64 -8.57
CA ILE A 28 -2.54 -16.68 -8.10
C ILE A 28 -3.71 -16.69 -9.09
N ALA A 29 -4.01 -17.84 -9.66
CA ALA A 29 -5.10 -18.01 -10.60
C ALA A 29 -6.17 -18.95 -10.04
N SER A 30 -7.44 -18.68 -10.34
CA SER A 30 -8.55 -19.56 -9.98
C SER A 30 -8.49 -20.88 -10.74
N ASP A 31 -9.05 -21.95 -10.16
CA ASP A 31 -9.14 -23.25 -10.79
C ASP A 31 -9.82 -23.19 -12.17
N ARG A 32 -10.81 -22.32 -12.32
CA ARG A 32 -11.51 -22.08 -13.59
C ARG A 32 -10.57 -21.67 -14.71
N LEU A 33 -9.59 -20.81 -14.43
CA LEU A 33 -8.58 -20.39 -15.40
C LEU A 33 -7.52 -21.47 -15.66
N MET A 34 -7.25 -22.32 -14.68
CA MET A 34 -6.27 -23.38 -14.80
C MET A 34 -6.81 -24.63 -15.53
N GLU A 35 -8.12 -24.81 -15.59
CA GLU A 35 -8.77 -25.99 -16.18
C GLU A 35 -8.28 -26.33 -17.60
N PRO A 36 -8.14 -25.39 -18.57
CA PRO A 36 -7.65 -25.68 -19.91
C PRO A 36 -6.22 -26.23 -19.96
N PHE A 37 -5.39 -25.90 -18.95
CA PHE A 37 -4.02 -26.39 -18.84
C PHE A 37 -3.93 -27.75 -18.15
N LEU A 38 -4.88 -28.07 -17.26
CA LEU A 38 -4.91 -29.33 -16.51
C LEU A 38 -5.58 -30.48 -17.30
N LYS A 39 -6.57 -30.16 -18.14
CA LYS A 39 -7.39 -31.16 -18.86
C LYS A 39 -7.05 -31.32 -20.35
N GLY A 40 -6.16 -30.52 -20.88
CA GLY A 40 -5.84 -30.48 -22.31
C GLY A 40 -4.38 -30.74 -22.63
N THR A 41 -4.03 -30.46 -23.87
CA THR A 41 -2.65 -30.49 -24.38
C THR A 41 -2.00 -29.09 -24.29
N ASN A 42 -2.73 -28.11 -23.76
CA ASN A 42 -2.25 -26.74 -23.61
C ASN A 42 -1.20 -26.68 -22.49
N MET A 43 -0.19 -25.84 -22.71
CA MET A 43 0.87 -25.61 -21.73
C MET A 43 1.01 -24.11 -21.45
N PHE A 44 1.13 -23.75 -20.19
CA PHE A 44 1.51 -22.39 -19.82
C PHE A 44 3.03 -22.24 -19.97
N ALA A 45 3.46 -21.82 -21.17
CA ALA A 45 4.88 -21.70 -21.53
C ALA A 45 5.46 -20.34 -21.08
N HIS A 46 5.44 -20.08 -19.78
CA HIS A 46 6.01 -18.87 -19.20
C HIS A 46 6.69 -19.18 -17.87
N GLY A 47 7.84 -18.54 -17.62
CA GLY A 47 8.56 -18.69 -16.36
C GLY A 47 9.77 -17.76 -16.29
N TYR A 48 10.23 -17.53 -15.10
CA TYR A 48 11.47 -16.82 -14.82
C TYR A 48 12.54 -17.80 -14.35
N THR A 49 13.81 -17.52 -14.63
CA THR A 49 14.96 -18.37 -14.21
C THR A 49 14.92 -18.63 -12.71
N PHE A 50 14.59 -17.63 -11.90
CA PHE A 50 14.48 -17.76 -10.45
C PHE A 50 13.06 -17.95 -9.94
N GLY A 51 12.10 -18.34 -10.81
CA GLY A 51 10.75 -18.72 -10.38
C GLY A 51 10.81 -19.89 -9.41
N GLY A 52 10.13 -19.77 -8.26
CA GLY A 52 10.16 -20.79 -7.21
C GLY A 52 11.50 -20.90 -6.46
N HIS A 53 12.31 -19.83 -6.43
CA HIS A 53 13.58 -19.83 -5.69
C HIS A 53 13.37 -20.25 -4.23
N PRO A 54 14.01 -21.32 -3.74
CA PRO A 54 13.66 -21.95 -2.47
C PRO A 54 13.85 -21.03 -1.25
N VAL A 55 14.86 -20.19 -1.25
CA VAL A 55 15.08 -19.23 -0.15
C VAL A 55 13.97 -18.17 -0.13
N SER A 56 13.64 -17.58 -1.28
CA SER A 56 12.61 -16.55 -1.35
C SER A 56 11.23 -17.08 -0.99
N THR A 57 10.91 -18.31 -1.42
CA THR A 57 9.64 -18.96 -1.07
C THR A 57 9.57 -19.33 0.40
N ALA A 58 10.67 -19.78 1.00
CA ALA A 58 10.74 -20.06 2.44
C ALA A 58 10.52 -18.77 3.28
N VAL A 59 11.12 -17.64 2.85
CA VAL A 59 10.88 -16.34 3.49
C VAL A 59 9.41 -15.93 3.36
N GLY A 60 8.81 -16.12 2.19
CA GLY A 60 7.38 -15.87 1.99
C GLY A 60 6.47 -16.70 2.90
N LEU A 61 6.76 -18.00 3.03
CA LEU A 61 6.00 -18.88 3.94
C LEU A 61 6.14 -18.45 5.40
N ALA A 62 7.36 -18.18 5.86
CA ALA A 62 7.59 -17.71 7.23
C ALA A 62 6.85 -16.38 7.51
N ASN A 63 6.81 -15.47 6.54
CA ASN A 63 6.07 -14.23 6.67
C ASN A 63 4.56 -14.46 6.76
N LEU A 64 4.00 -15.37 5.96
CA LEU A 64 2.57 -15.74 6.03
C LEU A 64 2.22 -16.40 7.38
N GLU A 65 3.09 -17.26 7.90
CA GLU A 65 2.93 -17.86 9.25
C GLU A 65 2.89 -16.77 10.35
N ILE A 66 3.70 -15.71 10.24
CA ILE A 66 3.65 -14.56 11.15
C ILE A 66 2.30 -13.85 11.04
N PHE A 67 1.81 -13.59 9.82
CA PHE A 67 0.51 -12.95 9.61
C PHE A 67 -0.63 -13.72 10.28
N GLU A 68 -0.60 -15.06 10.19
CA GLU A 68 -1.61 -15.92 10.84
C GLU A 68 -1.45 -15.97 12.37
N ASN A 69 -0.24 -16.26 12.84
CA ASN A 69 0.02 -16.48 14.28
C ASN A 69 -0.16 -15.20 15.10
N GLU A 70 0.26 -14.06 14.56
CA GLU A 70 0.16 -12.75 15.22
C GLU A 70 -1.13 -12.00 14.87
N ARG A 71 -1.99 -12.59 14.02
CA ARG A 71 -3.30 -12.05 13.63
C ARG A 71 -3.17 -10.61 13.09
N ILE A 72 -2.22 -10.38 12.20
CA ILE A 72 -1.89 -9.04 11.68
C ILE A 72 -3.09 -8.37 10.98
N PHE A 73 -3.92 -9.13 10.25
CA PHE A 73 -5.10 -8.56 9.59
C PHE A 73 -6.14 -8.07 10.60
N GLU A 74 -6.41 -8.83 11.66
CA GLU A 74 -7.32 -8.44 12.71
C GLU A 74 -6.78 -7.26 13.52
N HIS A 75 -5.45 -7.22 13.73
CA HIS A 75 -4.81 -6.07 14.37
C HIS A 75 -5.06 -4.78 13.56
N VAL A 76 -4.84 -4.80 12.24
CA VAL A 76 -5.14 -3.66 11.37
C VAL A 76 -6.61 -3.27 11.44
N GLN A 77 -7.53 -4.25 11.34
CA GLN A 77 -8.97 -4.00 11.42
C GLN A 77 -9.40 -3.37 12.75
N ALA A 78 -8.77 -3.77 13.85
CA ALA A 78 -9.07 -3.22 15.18
C ALA A 78 -8.59 -1.77 15.35
N ASN A 79 -7.56 -1.35 14.64
CA ASN A 79 -6.90 -0.05 14.79
C ASN A 79 -7.14 0.92 13.61
N GLU A 80 -7.71 0.47 12.50
CA GLU A 80 -7.86 1.29 11.28
C GLU A 80 -8.74 2.54 11.47
N ASP A 81 -9.76 2.47 12.33
CA ASP A 81 -10.62 3.63 12.63
C ASP A 81 -9.87 4.70 13.43
N ALA A 82 -8.97 4.30 14.32
CA ALA A 82 -8.10 5.20 15.03
C ALA A 82 -7.15 5.93 14.07
N PHE A 83 -6.49 5.19 13.19
CA PHE A 83 -5.62 5.75 12.15
C PHE A 83 -6.37 6.70 11.22
N ARG A 84 -7.54 6.28 10.73
CA ARG A 84 -8.42 7.13 9.91
C ARG A 84 -8.81 8.42 10.62
N SER A 85 -9.15 8.34 11.90
CA SER A 85 -9.53 9.50 12.71
C SER A 85 -8.37 10.46 12.89
N THR A 86 -7.16 9.94 13.11
CA THR A 86 -5.94 10.76 13.24
C THR A 86 -5.66 11.51 11.94
N LEU A 87 -5.59 10.80 10.82
CA LEU A 87 -5.36 11.45 9.51
C LEU A 87 -6.51 12.37 9.10
N GLY A 88 -7.73 12.05 9.51
CA GLY A 88 -8.92 12.86 9.24
C GLY A 88 -8.83 14.30 9.75
N LYS A 89 -8.04 14.54 10.81
CA LYS A 89 -7.78 15.90 11.34
C LYS A 89 -7.10 16.80 10.31
N LEU A 90 -6.33 16.23 9.40
CA LEU A 90 -5.64 16.97 8.34
C LEU A 90 -6.61 17.61 7.34
N ASN A 91 -7.85 17.14 7.27
CA ASN A 91 -8.89 17.79 6.46
C ASN A 91 -9.18 19.24 6.89
N ASP A 92 -8.82 19.65 8.10
CA ASP A 92 -9.01 21.04 8.55
C ASP A 92 -7.95 21.99 7.96
N LEU A 93 -6.88 21.46 7.39
CA LEU A 93 -5.84 22.25 6.76
C LEU A 93 -6.28 22.76 5.38
N PRO A 94 -6.03 24.05 5.07
CA PRO A 94 -6.48 24.64 3.81
C PRO A 94 -5.84 24.04 2.55
N ILE A 95 -4.65 23.44 2.69
CA ILE A 95 -3.92 22.80 1.59
C ILE A 95 -4.35 21.34 1.37
N VAL A 96 -5.08 20.74 2.29
CA VAL A 96 -5.54 19.34 2.17
C VAL A 96 -6.89 19.29 1.49
N GLY A 97 -6.93 18.78 0.27
CA GLY A 97 -8.15 18.62 -0.54
C GLY A 97 -8.95 17.38 -0.18
N ASP A 98 -8.26 16.28 0.12
CA ASP A 98 -8.88 15.02 0.48
C ASP A 98 -7.93 14.12 1.29
N VAL A 99 -8.50 13.32 2.19
CA VAL A 99 -7.81 12.25 2.91
C VAL A 99 -8.58 10.96 2.66
N ARG A 100 -8.00 10.04 1.91
CA ARG A 100 -8.66 8.80 1.50
C ARG A 100 -7.76 7.58 1.65
N GLY A 101 -8.36 6.46 1.98
CA GLY A 101 -7.64 5.21 2.14
C GLY A 101 -8.46 4.14 2.83
N ASP A 102 -7.80 3.02 3.12
CA ASP A 102 -8.40 1.88 3.79
C ASP A 102 -7.34 1.11 4.59
N GLY A 103 -7.73 0.53 5.71
CA GLY A 103 -6.78 -0.09 6.64
C GLY A 103 -5.67 0.91 7.04
N TYR A 104 -4.42 0.55 6.74
CA TYR A 104 -3.25 1.42 6.98
C TYR A 104 -2.67 2.00 5.70
N PHE A 105 -3.42 2.08 4.62
CA PHE A 105 -2.97 2.66 3.37
C PHE A 105 -3.79 3.89 2.99
N TYR A 106 -3.20 5.08 3.13
CA TYR A 106 -3.86 6.36 2.92
C TYR A 106 -3.10 7.25 1.95
N GLY A 107 -3.88 8.09 1.25
CA GLY A 107 -3.40 9.21 0.45
C GLY A 107 -3.95 10.52 0.99
N ILE A 108 -3.08 11.51 1.16
CA ILE A 108 -3.44 12.88 1.51
C ILE A 108 -3.20 13.72 0.27
N GLU A 109 -4.26 14.13 -0.38
CA GLU A 109 -4.22 14.95 -1.59
C GLU A 109 -4.07 16.42 -1.23
N LEU A 110 -3.10 17.07 -1.85
CA LEU A 110 -2.84 18.48 -1.64
C LEU A 110 -3.40 19.30 -2.81
N VAL A 111 -4.00 20.44 -2.49
CA VAL A 111 -4.62 21.38 -3.44
C VAL A 111 -4.17 22.80 -3.16
N LYS A 112 -4.22 23.68 -4.17
CA LYS A 112 -3.97 25.11 -3.98
C LYS A 112 -5.14 25.80 -3.31
N ASP A 113 -6.34 25.45 -3.72
CA ASP A 113 -7.58 26.01 -3.20
C ASP A 113 -8.62 24.90 -3.04
N LYS A 114 -9.04 24.69 -1.81
CA LYS A 114 -9.98 23.65 -1.43
C LYS A 114 -11.41 23.91 -1.94
N ALA A 115 -11.81 25.18 -2.03
CA ALA A 115 -13.16 25.55 -2.43
C ALA A 115 -13.35 25.39 -3.95
N THR A 116 -12.35 25.75 -4.75
CA THR A 116 -12.36 25.62 -6.21
C THR A 116 -11.82 24.30 -6.71
N LYS A 117 -11.16 23.52 -5.84
CA LYS A 117 -10.41 22.28 -6.15
C LYS A 117 -9.28 22.55 -7.14
N GLU A 118 -8.69 23.73 -7.10
CA GLU A 118 -7.52 24.06 -7.93
C GLU A 118 -6.33 23.20 -7.52
N THR A 119 -5.76 22.49 -8.49
CA THR A 119 -4.58 21.63 -8.29
C THR A 119 -3.28 22.36 -8.65
N PHE A 120 -2.15 21.77 -8.29
CA PHE A 120 -0.82 22.26 -8.66
C PHE A 120 -0.45 21.81 -10.07
N ASN A 121 0.24 22.66 -10.82
CA ASN A 121 0.92 22.21 -12.04
C ASN A 121 2.19 21.42 -11.70
N ASP A 122 2.78 20.75 -12.69
CA ASP A 122 3.93 19.86 -12.49
C ASP A 122 5.12 20.56 -11.81
N ALA A 123 5.44 21.80 -12.20
CA ALA A 123 6.55 22.55 -11.61
C ALA A 123 6.28 22.97 -10.16
N GLU A 124 5.06 23.33 -9.86
CA GLU A 124 4.62 23.66 -8.49
C GLU A 124 4.58 22.41 -7.61
N ALA A 125 4.07 21.30 -8.14
CA ALA A 125 4.03 20.01 -7.45
C ALA A 125 5.45 19.52 -7.11
N GLU A 126 6.37 19.55 -8.08
CA GLU A 126 7.77 19.19 -7.87
C GLU A 126 8.43 20.05 -6.78
N LYS A 127 8.22 21.37 -6.83
CA LYS A 127 8.75 22.28 -5.82
C LYS A 127 8.16 22.05 -4.44
N LEU A 128 6.86 21.78 -4.36
CA LEU A 128 6.18 21.48 -3.10
C LEU A 128 6.64 20.16 -2.50
N LEU A 129 6.58 19.08 -3.29
CA LEU A 129 6.81 17.72 -2.79
C LEU A 129 8.30 17.43 -2.57
N ARG A 130 9.10 17.48 -3.64
CA ARG A 130 10.53 17.14 -3.57
C ARG A 130 11.38 18.30 -3.06
N GLY A 131 11.03 19.52 -3.47
CA GLY A 131 11.79 20.71 -3.09
C GLY A 131 11.62 21.13 -1.64
N PHE A 132 10.48 20.78 -1.00
CA PHE A 132 10.19 21.21 0.37
C PHE A 132 9.68 20.07 1.25
N LEU A 133 8.53 19.50 0.93
CA LEU A 133 7.76 18.68 1.88
C LEU A 133 8.47 17.38 2.28
N SER A 134 9.09 16.68 1.32
CA SER A 134 9.82 15.43 1.61
C SER A 134 10.94 15.65 2.62
N LYS A 135 11.66 16.77 2.50
CA LYS A 135 12.71 17.09 3.46
C LYS A 135 12.14 17.56 4.80
N ALA A 136 11.12 18.41 4.80
CA ALA A 136 10.50 18.90 6.01
C ALA A 136 9.92 17.77 6.86
N LEU A 137 9.19 16.84 6.27
CA LEU A 137 8.68 15.66 6.95
C LEU A 137 9.80 14.78 7.52
N TYR A 138 10.87 14.58 6.75
CA TYR A 138 12.02 13.81 7.22
C TYR A 138 12.73 14.49 8.41
N ASP A 139 12.87 15.81 8.38
CA ASP A 139 13.48 16.58 9.49
C ASP A 139 12.65 16.51 10.77
N GLU A 140 11.31 16.38 10.64
CA GLU A 140 10.38 16.14 11.77
C GLU A 140 10.31 14.66 12.19
N GLY A 141 11.10 13.77 11.57
CA GLY A 141 11.17 12.35 11.91
C GLY A 141 10.22 11.45 11.12
N LEU A 142 9.43 12.01 10.21
CA LEU A 142 8.48 11.25 9.40
C LEU A 142 9.03 10.92 8.01
N TYR A 143 9.35 9.66 7.78
CA TYR A 143 9.76 9.19 6.46
C TYR A 143 8.56 8.59 5.72
N CYS A 144 7.99 9.37 4.81
CA CYS A 144 6.89 8.92 3.96
C CYS A 144 7.10 9.35 2.50
N ARG A 145 6.31 8.76 1.60
CA ARG A 145 6.40 9.07 0.19
C ARG A 145 5.45 10.20 -0.18
N ALA A 146 6.02 11.29 -0.74
CA ALA A 146 5.26 12.27 -1.49
C ALA A 146 5.24 11.84 -2.96
N ASP A 147 4.07 11.53 -3.54
CA ASP A 147 3.94 11.11 -4.92
C ASP A 147 3.80 12.31 -5.86
N ASP A 148 4.53 12.26 -6.98
CA ASP A 148 4.60 13.30 -7.99
C ASP A 148 4.10 12.82 -9.37
N ARG A 149 3.37 11.70 -9.42
CA ARG A 149 2.83 11.10 -10.65
C ARG A 149 1.40 11.56 -10.92
N GLY A 150 1.22 12.84 -11.07
CA GLY A 150 -0.08 13.46 -11.20
C GLY A 150 -0.31 14.49 -10.10
N ASP A 151 -1.49 14.51 -9.50
CA ASP A 151 -1.78 15.41 -8.40
C ASP A 151 -0.91 15.12 -7.16
N PRO A 152 -0.47 16.16 -6.41
CA PRO A 152 0.38 15.98 -5.25
C PRO A 152 -0.32 15.19 -4.15
N VAL A 153 0.16 14.00 -3.89
CA VAL A 153 -0.38 13.10 -2.86
C VAL A 153 0.75 12.61 -1.96
N ILE A 154 0.56 12.76 -0.65
CA ILE A 154 1.40 12.12 0.35
C ILE A 154 0.81 10.73 0.61
N GLN A 155 1.64 9.69 0.50
CA GLN A 155 1.21 8.32 0.74
C GLN A 155 1.67 7.86 2.11
N PHE A 156 0.71 7.38 2.91
CA PHE A 156 0.97 6.76 4.20
C PHE A 156 0.71 5.26 4.13
N ALA A 157 1.71 4.50 4.56
CA ALA A 157 1.62 3.05 4.71
C ALA A 157 2.55 2.64 5.87
N PRO A 158 2.16 2.93 7.11
CA PRO A 158 2.97 2.57 8.28
C PRO A 158 3.05 1.05 8.42
N PRO A 159 4.00 0.52 9.21
CA PRO A 159 4.05 -0.90 9.54
C PRO A 159 2.71 -1.38 10.08
N LEU A 160 2.30 -2.60 9.66
CA LEU A 160 0.98 -3.14 10.03
C LEU A 160 0.81 -3.43 11.53
N ILE A 161 1.91 -3.39 12.29
CA ILE A 161 1.94 -3.54 13.75
C ILE A 161 1.81 -2.22 14.53
N CYS A 162 1.63 -1.08 13.82
CA CYS A 162 1.45 0.22 14.48
C CYS A 162 0.15 0.26 15.27
N GLU A 163 0.18 1.03 16.36
CA GLU A 163 -0.92 1.26 17.29
C GLU A 163 -1.13 2.77 17.50
N GLN A 164 -2.08 3.15 18.36
CA GLN A 164 -2.45 4.53 18.62
C GLN A 164 -1.25 5.44 18.95
N GLU A 165 -0.31 4.97 19.78
CA GLU A 165 0.88 5.73 20.13
C GLU A 165 1.71 6.16 18.92
N HIS A 166 1.81 5.27 17.91
CA HIS A 166 2.52 5.58 16.66
C HIS A 166 1.71 6.51 15.76
N PHE A 167 0.36 6.41 15.80
CA PHE A 167 -0.50 7.34 15.04
C PHE A 167 -0.49 8.76 15.63
N ASP A 168 -0.28 8.88 16.92
CA ASP A 168 -0.19 10.18 17.60
C ASP A 168 1.13 10.91 17.30
N GLU A 169 2.15 10.19 16.81
CA GLU A 169 3.42 10.77 16.34
C GLU A 169 3.36 11.26 14.88
N ILE A 170 2.38 10.81 14.10
CA ILE A 170 2.16 11.19 12.69
C ILE A 170 1.40 12.52 12.63
#